data_f30fb14f462690573227450f4422721f
#
_entry.id   f30fb14f462690573227450f4422721f
#
_cell.length_a   1.000
_cell.length_b   1.000
_cell.length_c   1.000
_cell.angle_alpha   90.00
_cell.angle_beta   90.00
_cell.angle_gamma   90.00
#
_symmetry.space_group_name_H-M   'P 1'
#
loop_
_entity.id
_entity.type
_entity.pdbx_description
1 polymer ?
#
loop_
_entity_poly.entity_id
_entity_poly.type
_entity_poly.pdbx_seq_one_letter_code
_entity_poly.pdbx_strand_id
1 'polypeptide(L)'
;MLYWVNKILVWLRRSKYSRGFGVQSPWAYQFIRYVINEHYPYYSYAELKKSLPDISSRESKMAKLYFRIANYRQADVVLSYNSESSVYDKYISAACHKTAVKHLDNASQLPSGTIEMLILPIVGGYQTIFESALQHVDEKTIFVVEGIYEDAHRNTFWQQIVSDSRCITTFDLYECGVIFFDSKRYKENYIVNF
;
A
#
# COMPACT_ATOMS: atom_id res chain seq x y z
N MET A 1 -11.50 -17.94 -15.81
CA MET A 1 -11.09 -19.17 -15.11
C MET A 1 -9.60 -19.17 -14.77
N LEU A 2 -8.69 -18.86 -15.68
CA LEU A 2 -7.22 -18.85 -15.47
C LEU A 2 -6.77 -17.92 -14.32
N TYR A 3 -7.37 -16.74 -14.19
CA TYR A 3 -7.04 -15.75 -13.16
C TYR A 3 -7.24 -16.29 -11.72
N TRP A 4 -8.37 -16.96 -11.47
CA TRP A 4 -8.68 -17.54 -10.16
C TRP A 4 -7.73 -18.69 -9.79
N VAL A 5 -7.37 -19.52 -10.77
CA VAL A 5 -6.43 -20.64 -10.57
C VAL A 5 -5.04 -20.10 -10.21
N ASN A 6 -4.57 -19.08 -10.93
CA ASN A 6 -3.29 -18.42 -10.61
C ASN A 6 -3.30 -17.80 -9.22
N LYS A 7 -4.39 -17.16 -8.81
CA LYS A 7 -4.52 -16.56 -7.49
C LYS A 7 -4.46 -17.61 -6.36
N ILE A 8 -5.12 -18.75 -6.53
CA ILE A 8 -5.07 -19.87 -5.58
C ILE A 8 -3.65 -20.43 -5.50
N LEU A 9 -2.98 -20.64 -6.64
CA LEU A 9 -1.60 -21.13 -6.66
C LEU A 9 -0.62 -20.18 -5.98
N VAL A 10 -0.77 -18.88 -6.20
CA VAL A 10 0.03 -17.86 -5.51
C VAL A 10 -0.24 -17.88 -4.01
N TRP A 11 -1.50 -17.96 -3.61
CA TRP A 11 -1.89 -18.05 -2.19
C TRP A 11 -1.27 -19.28 -1.51
N LEU A 12 -1.34 -20.44 -2.15
CA LEU A 12 -0.72 -21.67 -1.64
C LEU A 12 0.80 -21.54 -1.51
N ARG A 13 1.49 -20.98 -2.53
CA ARG A 13 2.94 -20.74 -2.50
C ARG A 13 3.35 -19.77 -1.40
N ARG A 14 2.49 -18.79 -1.08
CA ARG A 14 2.73 -17.77 -0.06
C ARG A 14 2.19 -18.17 1.33
N SER A 15 1.56 -19.32 1.48
CA SER A 15 0.96 -19.75 2.76
C SER A 15 1.95 -19.74 3.93
N LYS A 16 3.22 -20.10 3.66
CA LYS A 16 4.31 -20.06 4.65
C LYS A 16 4.67 -18.64 5.13
N TYR A 17 4.27 -17.61 4.41
CA TYR A 17 4.50 -16.19 4.75
C TYR A 17 3.26 -15.54 5.39
N SER A 18 2.31 -16.35 5.84
CA SER A 18 1.10 -15.86 6.49
C SER A 18 1.39 -15.34 7.90
N ARG A 19 0.73 -14.25 8.27
CA ARG A 19 0.70 -13.73 9.63
C ARG A 19 2.07 -13.40 10.27
N GLY A 20 3.10 -13.14 9.46
CA GLY A 20 4.44 -12.78 9.96
C GLY A 20 5.26 -13.96 10.46
N PHE A 21 4.94 -15.20 10.07
CA PHE A 21 5.77 -16.35 10.43
C PHE A 21 7.21 -16.17 9.89
N GLY A 22 8.21 -16.34 10.77
CA GLY A 22 9.62 -16.20 10.42
C GLY A 22 10.14 -14.76 10.39
N VAL A 23 9.32 -13.75 10.65
CA VAL A 23 9.73 -12.33 10.72
C VAL A 23 10.40 -12.08 12.06
N GLN A 24 11.71 -11.70 12.03
CA GLN A 24 12.49 -11.46 13.24
C GLN A 24 12.33 -10.03 13.78
N SER A 25 12.03 -9.06 12.93
CA SER A 25 11.80 -7.67 13.34
C SER A 25 10.47 -7.54 14.09
N PRO A 26 10.47 -7.15 15.39
CA PRO A 26 9.24 -6.98 16.17
C PRO A 26 8.30 -5.94 15.54
N TRP A 27 8.85 -4.86 14.99
CA TRP A 27 8.07 -3.84 14.31
C TRP A 27 7.43 -4.36 13.01
N ALA A 28 8.19 -5.05 12.17
CA ALA A 28 7.66 -5.62 10.93
C ALA A 28 6.59 -6.68 11.23
N TYR A 29 6.81 -7.50 12.25
CA TYR A 29 5.81 -8.46 12.74
C TYR A 29 4.51 -7.75 13.16
N GLN A 30 4.61 -6.67 13.95
CA GLN A 30 3.45 -5.88 14.36
C GLN A 30 2.72 -5.26 13.17
N PHE A 31 3.45 -4.70 12.20
CA PHE A 31 2.85 -4.13 11.00
C PHE A 31 2.12 -5.20 10.17
N ILE A 32 2.73 -6.37 9.96
CA ILE A 32 2.09 -7.48 9.26
C ILE A 32 0.83 -7.93 10.03
N ARG A 33 0.91 -8.07 11.34
CA ARG A 33 -0.14 -8.65 12.17
C ARG A 33 -1.33 -7.71 12.34
N TYR A 34 -1.07 -6.43 12.59
CA TYR A 34 -2.06 -5.46 13.04
C TYR A 34 -2.42 -4.40 11.99
N VAL A 35 -1.74 -4.38 10.85
CA VAL A 35 -2.09 -3.50 9.73
C VAL A 35 -2.42 -4.31 8.48
N ILE A 36 -1.50 -5.16 8.01
CA ILE A 36 -1.73 -5.92 6.77
C ILE A 36 -2.82 -6.98 6.98
N ASN A 37 -2.66 -7.85 7.99
CA ASN A 37 -3.51 -9.02 8.25
C ASN A 37 -4.49 -8.80 9.42
N GLU A 38 -4.85 -7.56 9.71
CA GLU A 38 -5.88 -7.26 10.69
C GLU A 38 -7.26 -7.71 10.21
N HIS A 39 -7.92 -8.53 11.03
CA HIS A 39 -9.24 -9.10 10.69
C HIS A 39 -10.36 -8.56 11.59
N TYR A 40 -10.05 -7.78 12.62
CA TYR A 40 -11.10 -7.20 13.46
C TYR A 40 -11.94 -6.18 12.66
N PRO A 41 -13.27 -6.22 12.81
CA PRO A 41 -14.14 -5.26 12.14
C PRO A 41 -14.00 -3.90 12.81
N TYR A 42 -13.62 -2.88 12.04
CA TYR A 42 -13.75 -1.50 12.47
C TYR A 42 -15.20 -1.05 12.34
N TYR A 43 -15.69 -0.25 13.26
CA TYR A 43 -17.08 0.27 13.23
C TYR A 43 -17.43 0.94 11.90
N SER A 44 -16.52 1.73 11.35
CA SER A 44 -16.68 2.40 10.06
C SER A 44 -16.92 1.45 8.88
N TYR A 45 -16.48 0.18 8.95
CA TYR A 45 -16.66 -0.76 7.84
C TYR A 45 -18.13 -1.09 7.55
N ALA A 46 -18.95 -1.13 8.59
CA ALA A 46 -20.39 -1.42 8.42
C ALA A 46 -21.11 -0.25 7.71
N GLU A 47 -20.77 0.99 8.06
CA GLU A 47 -21.31 2.20 7.45
C GLU A 47 -20.81 2.36 6.00
N LEU A 48 -19.49 2.19 5.77
CA LEU A 48 -18.89 2.24 4.45
C LEU A 48 -19.49 1.19 3.51
N LYS A 49 -19.71 -0.03 3.99
CA LYS A 49 -20.37 -1.07 3.17
C LYS A 49 -21.80 -0.70 2.78
N LYS A 50 -22.55 -0.03 3.65
CA LYS A 50 -23.91 0.44 3.34
C LYS A 50 -23.91 1.57 2.32
N SER A 51 -22.94 2.48 2.40
CA SER A 51 -22.83 3.62 1.49
C SER A 51 -22.19 3.27 0.12
N LEU A 52 -21.59 2.08 0.00
CA LEU A 52 -20.86 1.59 -1.17
C LEU A 52 -21.25 0.12 -1.46
N PRO A 53 -22.50 -0.16 -1.87
CA PRO A 53 -22.99 -1.54 -2.00
C PRO A 53 -22.32 -2.34 -3.11
N ASP A 54 -21.90 -1.68 -4.19
CA ASP A 54 -21.50 -2.33 -5.46
C ASP A 54 -19.98 -2.44 -5.66
N ILE A 55 -19.19 -2.40 -4.59
CA ILE A 55 -17.73 -2.55 -4.71
C ILE A 55 -17.32 -4.01 -4.87
N SER A 56 -16.35 -4.26 -5.73
CA SER A 56 -15.78 -5.59 -5.93
C SER A 56 -15.06 -6.10 -4.67
N SER A 57 -14.94 -7.42 -4.53
CA SER A 57 -14.19 -8.02 -3.42
C SER A 57 -12.72 -7.56 -3.36
N ARG A 58 -12.07 -7.38 -4.54
CA ARG A 58 -10.69 -6.86 -4.64
C ARG A 58 -10.62 -5.42 -4.13
N GLU A 59 -11.51 -4.58 -4.62
CA GLU A 59 -11.58 -3.17 -4.24
C GLU A 59 -11.87 -3.00 -2.75
N SER A 60 -12.82 -3.75 -2.20
CA SER A 60 -13.13 -3.77 -0.76
C SER A 60 -11.92 -4.19 0.07
N LYS A 61 -11.16 -5.17 -0.39
CA LYS A 61 -9.95 -5.65 0.27
C LYS A 61 -8.86 -4.57 0.29
N MET A 62 -8.60 -3.93 -0.86
CA MET A 62 -7.63 -2.85 -0.96
C MET A 62 -8.07 -1.61 -0.16
N ALA A 63 -9.34 -1.22 -0.23
CA ALA A 63 -9.88 -0.11 0.54
C ALA A 63 -9.70 -0.29 2.05
N LYS A 64 -9.94 -1.51 2.56
CA LYS A 64 -9.69 -1.85 3.97
C LYS A 64 -8.20 -1.82 4.33
N LEU A 65 -7.31 -2.20 3.42
CA LEU A 65 -5.87 -2.06 3.63
C LEU A 65 -5.48 -0.59 3.75
N TYR A 66 -5.97 0.26 2.84
CA TYR A 66 -5.70 1.71 2.88
C TYR A 66 -6.24 2.36 4.15
N PHE A 67 -7.45 1.99 4.58
CA PHE A 67 -7.98 2.39 5.88
C PHE A 67 -6.97 2.08 6.99
N ARG A 68 -6.47 0.83 7.08
CA ARG A 68 -5.56 0.43 8.15
C ARG A 68 -4.19 1.10 8.07
N ILE A 69 -3.66 1.30 6.86
CA ILE A 69 -2.39 2.03 6.67
C ILE A 69 -2.57 3.51 7.04
N ALA A 70 -3.66 4.16 6.63
CA ALA A 70 -3.97 5.53 7.00
C ALA A 70 -4.17 5.68 8.50
N ASN A 71 -4.89 4.76 9.13
CA ASN A 71 -5.05 4.72 10.59
C ASN A 71 -3.71 4.52 11.32
N TYR A 72 -2.84 3.65 10.81
CA TYR A 72 -1.50 3.45 11.36
C TYR A 72 -0.61 4.68 11.20
N ARG A 73 -0.61 5.30 10.02
CA ARG A 73 0.25 6.44 9.72
C ARG A 73 -0.24 7.74 10.36
N GLN A 74 -1.57 7.91 10.53
CA GLN A 74 -2.20 9.13 11.02
C GLN A 74 -1.77 10.37 10.19
N ALA A 75 -1.68 10.19 8.87
CA ALA A 75 -1.27 11.24 7.94
C ALA A 75 -2.27 12.40 7.89
N ASP A 76 -1.78 13.63 7.78
CA ASP A 76 -2.65 14.79 7.51
C ASP A 76 -3.02 14.82 6.02
N VAL A 77 -2.10 14.39 5.15
CA VAL A 77 -2.33 14.33 3.70
C VAL A 77 -1.92 12.97 3.15
N VAL A 78 -2.84 12.35 2.42
CA VAL A 78 -2.58 11.18 1.56
C VAL A 78 -2.62 11.63 0.12
N LEU A 79 -1.53 11.41 -0.61
CA LEU A 79 -1.44 11.66 -2.04
C LEU A 79 -1.89 10.42 -2.82
N SER A 80 -2.73 10.57 -3.82
CA SER A 80 -3.21 9.49 -4.67
C SER A 80 -2.95 9.84 -6.14
N TYR A 81 -2.08 9.09 -6.80
CA TYR A 81 -1.74 9.33 -8.20
C TYR A 81 -2.74 8.64 -9.12
N ASN A 82 -3.28 9.42 -10.06
CA ASN A 82 -4.15 8.94 -11.16
C ASN A 82 -5.18 7.88 -10.71
N SER A 83 -5.74 8.08 -9.51
CA SER A 83 -6.76 7.23 -8.92
C SER A 83 -8.07 8.01 -8.83
N GLU A 84 -9.08 7.57 -9.55
CA GLU A 84 -10.41 8.13 -9.51
C GLU A 84 -11.33 7.42 -8.50
N SER A 85 -10.77 6.53 -7.68
CA SER A 85 -11.58 5.70 -6.77
C SER A 85 -12.07 6.48 -5.56
N SER A 86 -13.29 7.01 -5.66
CA SER A 86 -14.00 7.60 -4.51
C SER A 86 -14.20 6.61 -3.34
N VAL A 87 -14.06 5.31 -3.59
CA VAL A 87 -14.11 4.25 -2.58
C VAL A 87 -12.91 4.34 -1.65
N TYR A 88 -11.70 4.43 -2.21
CA TYR A 88 -10.47 4.53 -1.41
C TYR A 88 -10.45 5.79 -0.56
N ASP A 89 -10.86 6.93 -1.13
CA ASP A 89 -10.95 8.20 -0.42
C ASP A 89 -11.86 8.12 0.80
N LYS A 90 -13.04 7.51 0.65
CA LYS A 90 -13.99 7.32 1.76
C LYS A 90 -13.41 6.43 2.87
N TYR A 91 -12.71 5.35 2.51
CA TYR A 91 -12.08 4.49 3.50
C TYR A 91 -10.92 5.17 4.22
N ILE A 92 -10.06 5.92 3.50
CA ILE A 92 -8.94 6.66 4.08
C ILE A 92 -9.45 7.75 5.03
N SER A 93 -10.42 8.56 4.60
CA SER A 93 -11.01 9.62 5.41
C SER A 93 -11.76 9.09 6.64
N ALA A 94 -12.37 7.90 6.55
CA ALA A 94 -13.02 7.26 7.68
C ALA A 94 -12.02 6.68 8.70
N ALA A 95 -10.78 6.40 8.28
CA ALA A 95 -9.73 5.91 9.17
C ALA A 95 -9.18 7.01 10.10
N CYS A 96 -9.10 8.23 9.59
CA CYS A 96 -8.58 9.37 10.33
C CYS A 96 -9.29 10.65 9.85
N HIS A 97 -10.11 11.25 10.69
CA HIS A 97 -10.94 12.43 10.33
C HIS A 97 -10.14 13.67 9.91
N LYS A 98 -8.86 13.77 10.30
CA LYS A 98 -7.99 14.87 9.89
C LYS A 98 -7.36 14.65 8.53
N THR A 99 -7.37 13.42 8.00
CA THR A 99 -6.69 13.08 6.76
C THR A 99 -7.44 13.62 5.55
N ALA A 100 -6.76 14.44 4.75
CA ALA A 100 -7.22 14.86 3.44
C ALA A 100 -6.59 13.99 2.35
N VAL A 101 -7.38 13.50 1.40
CA VAL A 101 -6.88 12.84 0.19
C VAL A 101 -6.71 13.88 -0.90
N LYS A 102 -5.53 13.95 -1.51
CA LYS A 102 -5.23 14.83 -2.65
C LYS A 102 -4.84 13.99 -3.85
N HIS A 103 -5.53 14.22 -4.96
CA HIS A 103 -5.24 13.55 -6.22
C HIS A 103 -4.15 14.28 -6.99
N LEU A 104 -3.26 13.50 -7.64
CA LEU A 104 -2.17 13.96 -8.46
C LEU A 104 -2.31 13.39 -9.86
N ASP A 105 -2.11 14.22 -10.90
CA ASP A 105 -2.09 13.79 -12.30
C ASP A 105 -0.65 13.81 -12.87
N ASN A 106 0.24 14.54 -12.21
CA ASN A 106 1.63 14.69 -12.65
C ASN A 106 2.56 15.08 -11.49
N ALA A 107 3.88 14.99 -11.72
CA ALA A 107 4.89 15.24 -10.71
C ALA A 107 4.97 16.70 -10.22
N SER A 108 4.53 17.68 -11.02
CA SER A 108 4.56 19.09 -10.61
C SER A 108 3.58 19.43 -9.49
N GLN A 109 2.63 18.54 -9.21
CA GLN A 109 1.67 18.67 -8.14
C GLN A 109 2.16 18.06 -6.80
N LEU A 110 3.35 17.45 -6.80
CA LEU A 110 3.98 16.98 -5.57
C LEU A 110 4.26 18.17 -4.64
N PRO A 111 4.10 18.01 -3.31
CA PRO A 111 4.39 19.05 -2.36
C PRO A 111 5.90 19.35 -2.32
N SER A 112 6.27 20.58 -1.99
CA SER A 112 7.67 20.93 -1.72
C SER A 112 8.21 20.39 -0.39
N GLY A 113 7.32 19.94 0.51
CA GLY A 113 7.63 19.33 1.79
C GLY A 113 7.61 17.82 1.76
N THR A 114 7.69 17.20 2.94
CA THR A 114 7.67 15.74 3.11
C THR A 114 6.33 15.15 2.71
N ILE A 115 6.38 14.04 1.98
CA ILE A 115 5.20 13.21 1.66
C ILE A 115 4.95 12.26 2.84
N GLU A 116 3.74 12.28 3.37
CA GLU A 116 3.40 11.41 4.49
C GLU A 116 2.95 10.02 4.00
N MET A 117 2.09 9.98 3.01
CA MET A 117 1.61 8.75 2.38
C MET A 117 1.34 9.00 0.89
N LEU A 118 1.78 8.07 0.04
CA LEU A 118 1.52 8.08 -1.40
C LEU A 118 0.92 6.75 -1.83
N ILE A 119 -0.19 6.79 -2.56
CA ILE A 119 -0.77 5.66 -3.29
C ILE A 119 -0.42 5.84 -4.75
N LEU A 120 0.29 4.86 -5.30
CA LEU A 120 0.86 4.90 -6.65
C LEU A 120 0.44 3.66 -7.45
N PRO A 121 -0.66 3.70 -8.18
CA PRO A 121 -0.95 2.70 -9.21
C PRO A 121 0.12 2.73 -10.31
N ILE A 122 0.53 1.55 -10.80
CA ILE A 122 1.49 1.47 -11.92
C ILE A 122 0.72 1.71 -13.24
N VAL A 123 0.43 2.98 -13.50
CA VAL A 123 -0.23 3.49 -14.72
C VAL A 123 0.61 4.61 -15.33
N GLY A 124 0.30 5.10 -16.51
CA GLY A 124 1.14 6.03 -17.27
C GLY A 124 1.79 7.13 -16.40
N GLY A 125 3.09 7.34 -16.54
CA GLY A 125 3.85 8.37 -15.80
C GLY A 125 4.32 8.00 -14.39
N TYR A 126 3.94 6.82 -13.87
CA TYR A 126 4.25 6.38 -12.50
C TYR A 126 5.74 6.43 -12.13
N GLN A 127 6.65 6.16 -13.08
CA GLN A 127 8.10 6.20 -12.82
C GLN A 127 8.57 7.60 -12.48
N THR A 128 8.11 8.60 -13.22
CA THR A 128 8.43 10.01 -12.96
C THR A 128 7.89 10.45 -11.60
N ILE A 129 6.65 10.04 -11.25
CA ILE A 129 6.06 10.32 -9.94
C ILE A 129 6.89 9.67 -8.85
N PHE A 130 7.24 8.39 -8.99
CA PHE A 130 8.02 7.66 -7.98
C PHE A 130 9.37 8.32 -7.72
N GLU A 131 10.17 8.57 -8.77
CA GLU A 131 11.49 9.18 -8.63
C GLU A 131 11.44 10.61 -8.08
N SER A 132 10.44 11.40 -8.48
CA SER A 132 10.25 12.73 -7.92
C SER A 132 9.81 12.67 -6.46
N ALA A 133 8.90 11.76 -6.11
CA ALA A 133 8.41 11.59 -4.75
C ALA A 133 9.50 11.12 -3.79
N LEU A 134 10.49 10.33 -4.25
CA LEU A 134 11.63 9.90 -3.43
C LEU A 134 12.50 11.05 -2.92
N GLN A 135 12.42 12.25 -3.49
CA GLN A 135 13.11 13.44 -2.99
C GLN A 135 12.39 14.06 -1.77
N HIS A 136 11.19 13.60 -1.45
CA HIS A 136 10.30 14.16 -0.44
C HIS A 136 9.94 13.16 0.66
N VAL A 137 10.76 12.12 0.87
CA VAL A 137 10.51 11.07 1.88
C VAL A 137 11.27 11.35 3.17
N ASP A 138 10.69 10.88 4.28
CA ASP A 138 11.33 10.81 5.59
C ASP A 138 11.14 9.42 6.22
N GLU A 139 11.60 9.26 7.47
CA GLU A 139 11.50 8.00 8.22
C GLU A 139 10.08 7.52 8.48
N LYS A 140 9.08 8.41 8.35
CA LYS A 140 7.66 8.11 8.60
C LYS A 140 6.84 7.98 7.32
N THR A 141 7.42 8.27 6.17
CA THR A 141 6.77 8.18 4.87
C THR A 141 6.38 6.75 4.53
N ILE A 142 5.19 6.56 3.96
CA ILE A 142 4.72 5.26 3.47
C ILE A 142 4.27 5.41 2.02
N PHE A 143 4.84 4.61 1.12
CA PHE A 143 4.32 4.47 -0.25
C PHE A 143 3.60 3.13 -0.40
N VAL A 144 2.50 3.13 -1.13
CA VAL A 144 1.79 1.93 -1.56
C VAL A 144 1.76 1.91 -3.08
N VAL A 145 2.42 0.92 -3.68
CA VAL A 145 2.52 0.74 -5.14
C VAL A 145 1.56 -0.36 -5.56
N GLU A 146 0.55 -0.05 -6.37
CA GLU A 146 -0.48 -1.00 -6.80
C GLU A 146 -0.10 -1.73 -8.08
N GLY A 147 -0.60 -2.96 -8.23
CA GLY A 147 -0.50 -3.73 -9.47
C GLY A 147 0.87 -4.34 -9.74
N ILE A 148 1.69 -4.57 -8.71
CA ILE A 148 3.09 -5.01 -8.83
C ILE A 148 3.31 -6.35 -9.54
N TYR A 149 2.25 -7.15 -9.75
CA TYR A 149 2.29 -8.45 -10.45
C TYR A 149 1.28 -8.56 -11.61
N GLU A 150 0.69 -7.45 -12.06
CA GLU A 150 -0.30 -7.50 -13.13
C GLU A 150 0.31 -7.87 -14.49
N ASP A 151 1.58 -7.50 -14.72
CA ASP A 151 2.38 -7.89 -15.87
C ASP A 151 3.89 -7.95 -15.55
N ALA A 152 4.68 -8.41 -16.51
CA ALA A 152 6.13 -8.57 -16.35
C ALA A 152 6.86 -7.23 -16.16
N HIS A 153 6.42 -6.15 -16.83
CA HIS A 153 7.02 -4.82 -16.73
C HIS A 153 6.81 -4.22 -15.34
N ARG A 154 5.60 -4.33 -14.80
CA ARG A 154 5.25 -3.89 -13.44
C ARG A 154 6.03 -4.66 -12.39
N ASN A 155 6.17 -5.97 -12.59
CA ASN A 155 6.98 -6.78 -11.69
C ASN A 155 8.46 -6.38 -11.74
N THR A 156 9.02 -6.10 -12.92
CA THR A 156 10.39 -5.59 -13.06
C THR A 156 10.57 -4.29 -12.28
N PHE A 157 9.63 -3.36 -12.39
CA PHE A 157 9.67 -2.12 -11.62
C PHE A 157 9.62 -2.38 -10.10
N TRP A 158 8.76 -3.28 -9.65
CA TRP A 158 8.74 -3.68 -8.24
C TRP A 158 10.08 -4.26 -7.77
N GLN A 159 10.74 -5.10 -8.57
CA GLN A 159 12.07 -5.62 -8.23
C GLN A 159 13.14 -4.53 -8.20
N GLN A 160 13.04 -3.50 -9.03
CA GLN A 160 13.89 -2.32 -8.95
C GLN A 160 13.70 -1.59 -7.62
N ILE A 161 12.45 -1.35 -7.19
CA ILE A 161 12.12 -0.77 -5.88
C ILE A 161 12.72 -1.61 -4.74
N VAL A 162 12.54 -2.92 -4.76
CA VAL A 162 13.08 -3.86 -3.75
C VAL A 162 14.60 -3.77 -3.67
N SER A 163 15.26 -3.55 -4.80
CA SER A 163 16.73 -3.43 -4.89
C SER A 163 17.25 -2.02 -4.53
N ASP A 164 16.40 -0.99 -4.62
CA ASP A 164 16.80 0.39 -4.37
C ASP A 164 17.15 0.61 -2.89
N SER A 165 18.37 1.11 -2.62
CA SER A 165 18.87 1.36 -1.27
C SER A 165 18.08 2.43 -0.50
N ARG A 166 17.35 3.29 -1.18
CA ARG A 166 16.46 4.30 -0.57
C ARG A 166 15.19 3.67 0.01
N CYS A 167 14.75 2.53 -0.53
CA CYS A 167 13.57 1.77 -0.07
C CYS A 167 14.01 0.78 1.01
N ILE A 168 13.94 1.17 2.28
CA ILE A 168 14.54 0.44 3.40
C ILE A 168 13.78 -0.83 3.75
N THR A 169 12.45 -0.73 3.92
CA THR A 169 11.63 -1.91 4.20
C THR A 169 10.50 -2.01 3.20
N THR A 170 10.37 -3.17 2.58
CA THR A 170 9.28 -3.43 1.64
C THR A 170 8.43 -4.63 2.08
N PHE A 171 7.12 -4.53 1.85
CA PHE A 171 6.17 -5.63 2.05
C PHE A 171 5.48 -5.92 0.72
N ASP A 172 5.77 -7.09 0.15
CA ASP A 172 5.13 -7.59 -1.06
C ASP A 172 3.84 -8.33 -0.70
N LEU A 173 2.70 -7.74 -1.03
CA LEU A 173 1.36 -8.27 -0.74
C LEU A 173 0.70 -8.91 -1.98
N TYR A 174 1.42 -9.05 -3.09
CA TYR A 174 0.97 -9.51 -4.39
C TYR A 174 0.10 -8.49 -5.16
N GLU A 175 -0.99 -8.01 -4.56
CA GLU A 175 -1.86 -6.98 -5.18
C GLU A 175 -1.16 -5.60 -5.19
N CYS A 176 -0.36 -5.34 -4.16
CA CYS A 176 0.43 -4.12 -4.01
C CYS A 176 1.70 -4.36 -3.22
N GLY A 177 2.61 -3.40 -3.26
CA GLY A 177 3.79 -3.32 -2.40
C GLY A 177 3.69 -2.13 -1.45
N VAL A 178 4.11 -2.30 -0.20
CA VAL A 178 4.20 -1.21 0.79
C VAL A 178 5.66 -0.93 1.07
N ILE A 179 6.05 0.35 1.09
CA ILE A 179 7.45 0.79 1.21
C ILE A 179 7.59 1.75 2.37
N PHE A 180 8.63 1.54 3.18
CA PHE A 180 9.07 2.43 4.24
C PHE A 180 10.50 2.91 4.01
N PHE A 181 10.82 4.12 4.47
CA PHE A 181 12.05 4.84 4.19
C PHE A 181 12.91 5.10 5.44
N ASP A 182 12.60 4.48 6.58
CA ASP A 182 13.32 4.69 7.86
C ASP A 182 14.75 4.14 7.78
N SER A 183 15.70 5.00 7.49
CA SER A 183 17.15 4.68 7.37
C SER A 183 17.80 4.18 8.65
N LYS A 184 17.15 4.30 9.81
CA LYS A 184 17.61 3.73 11.09
C LYS A 184 17.39 2.22 11.15
N ARG A 185 16.65 1.66 10.20
CA ARG A 185 16.39 0.22 10.10
C ARG A 185 17.34 -0.45 9.11
N TYR A 186 17.50 -1.74 9.27
CA TYR A 186 18.14 -2.57 8.26
C TYR A 186 17.24 -2.73 7.05
N LYS A 187 17.87 -2.82 5.87
CA LYS A 187 17.13 -3.10 4.62
C LYS A 187 16.55 -4.51 4.67
N GLU A 188 15.24 -4.60 4.58
CA GLU A 188 14.49 -5.85 4.71
C GLU A 188 13.33 -5.89 3.70
N ASN A 189 13.17 -7.05 3.07
CA ASN A 189 12.12 -7.26 2.08
C ASN A 189 11.25 -8.45 2.52
N TYR A 190 9.99 -8.20 2.80
CA TYR A 190 9.05 -9.20 3.29
C TYR A 190 8.03 -9.58 2.22
N ILE A 191 7.86 -10.89 1.98
CA ILE A 191 6.72 -11.40 1.24
C ILE A 191 5.64 -11.74 2.26
N VAL A 192 4.42 -11.24 2.04
CA VAL A 192 3.29 -11.45 2.96
C VAL A 192 2.11 -12.01 2.19
N ASN A 193 1.51 -13.05 2.73
CA ASN A 193 0.26 -13.57 2.19
C ASN A 193 -0.90 -12.71 2.70
N PHE A 194 -1.48 -11.94 1.78
CA PHE A 194 -2.53 -10.96 2.07
C PHE A 194 -3.82 -11.31 1.32
#